data_9dadf625edbd23393298cf2651e81cff
#
_entry.id   9dadf625edbd23393298cf2651e81cff
#
_cell.length_a   1.000
_cell.length_b   1.000
_cell.length_c   1.000
_cell.angle_alpha   90.00
_cell.angle_beta   90.00
_cell.angle_gamma   90.00
#
_symmetry.space_group_name_H-M   'P 1'
#
loop_
_entity.id
_entity.type
_entity.pdbx_description
1 polymer ?
#
loop_
_entity_poly.entity_id
_entity_poly.type
_entity_poly.pdbx_seq_one_letter_code
_entity_poly.pdbx_strand_id
1 'polypeptide(L)'
;MQILSSPHIFSNLVLSFTSLFIFSRYFRTQPFISKWLWGIFLFFIALVALTDLLVYAGVESLETIHEIAIAGEMTLGAFCLVSASWCLIMRYKAGTYFFASTIGLGLLLMYCITWFGVEYVGLIIKSLAILITLLISCVGLASRQKSALWVIFSMMLLALSTKSGNLPIPMDPVDINHYMMVLSVICVGRAMRDQYKILF
;
A
#
# COMPACT_ATOMS: atom_id res chain seq x y z
N MET A 1 25.86 19.42 -4.16
CA MET A 1 26.01 18.26 -5.06
C MET A 1 26.01 16.90 -4.32
N GLN A 2 26.01 16.87 -2.98
CA GLN A 2 25.94 15.63 -2.16
C GLN A 2 24.51 15.05 -2.00
N ILE A 3 23.46 15.83 -2.25
CA ILE A 3 22.06 15.42 -2.07
C ILE A 3 21.65 14.29 -3.02
N LEU A 4 22.12 14.30 -4.27
CA LEU A 4 21.80 13.28 -5.29
C LEU A 4 22.49 11.92 -5.08
N SER A 5 23.43 11.81 -4.14
CA SER A 5 24.13 10.55 -3.84
C SER A 5 23.54 9.78 -2.65
N SER A 6 22.46 10.27 -2.05
CA SER A 6 21.79 9.58 -0.94
C SER A 6 21.03 8.36 -1.47
N PRO A 7 21.29 7.14 -0.96
CA PRO A 7 20.57 5.93 -1.36
C PRO A 7 19.07 6.04 -1.10
N HIS A 8 18.64 6.83 -0.10
CA HIS A 8 17.22 7.07 0.22
C HIS A 8 16.45 7.74 -0.92
N ILE A 9 17.09 8.65 -1.68
CA ILE A 9 16.45 9.30 -2.84
C ILE A 9 16.13 8.26 -3.91
N PHE A 10 17.06 7.35 -4.15
CA PHE A 10 16.88 6.32 -5.17
C PHE A 10 15.79 5.30 -4.78
N SER A 11 15.77 4.84 -3.54
CA SER A 11 14.77 3.87 -3.06
C SER A 11 13.35 4.45 -3.09
N ASN A 12 13.18 5.73 -2.69
CA ASN A 12 11.91 6.46 -2.77
C ASN A 12 11.43 6.65 -4.22
N LEU A 13 12.34 7.02 -5.11
CA LEU A 13 12.02 7.20 -6.53
C LEU A 13 11.56 5.87 -7.17
N VAL A 14 12.25 4.78 -6.87
CA VAL A 14 11.88 3.44 -7.35
C VAL A 14 10.51 3.03 -6.82
N LEU A 15 10.21 3.27 -5.53
CA LEU A 15 8.92 2.94 -4.93
C LEU A 15 7.79 3.75 -5.56
N SER A 16 7.95 5.07 -5.68
CA SER A 16 6.95 5.94 -6.28
C SER A 16 6.67 5.56 -7.74
N PHE A 17 7.72 5.41 -8.54
CA PHE A 17 7.59 5.03 -9.95
C PHE A 17 6.92 3.66 -10.12
N THR A 18 7.32 2.66 -9.32
CA THR A 18 6.75 1.30 -9.39
C THR A 18 5.27 1.33 -9.06
N SER A 19 4.86 2.07 -8.02
CA SER A 19 3.46 2.17 -7.60
C SER A 19 2.59 2.81 -8.69
N LEU A 20 3.04 3.91 -9.29
CA LEU A 20 2.34 4.59 -10.38
C LEU A 20 2.31 3.74 -11.66
N PHE A 21 3.41 3.04 -11.97
CA PHE A 21 3.48 2.14 -13.13
C PHE A 21 2.49 0.97 -13.00
N ILE A 22 2.45 0.30 -11.85
CA ILE A 22 1.51 -0.80 -11.59
C ILE A 22 0.08 -0.29 -11.67
N PHE A 23 -0.21 0.87 -11.05
CA PHE A 23 -1.53 1.50 -11.16
C PHE A 23 -1.92 1.75 -12.61
N SER A 24 -1.10 2.45 -13.39
CA SER A 24 -1.41 2.81 -14.78
C SER A 24 -1.60 1.58 -15.67
N ARG A 25 -0.77 0.55 -15.47
CA ARG A 25 -0.80 -0.69 -16.27
C ARG A 25 -2.07 -1.50 -16.05
N TYR A 26 -2.52 -1.62 -14.79
CA TYR A 26 -3.66 -2.47 -14.44
C TYR A 26 -4.97 -1.71 -14.24
N PHE A 27 -4.95 -0.38 -14.26
CA PHE A 27 -6.13 0.46 -14.09
C PHE A 27 -7.27 0.10 -15.06
N ARG A 28 -6.95 -0.22 -16.31
CA ARG A 28 -7.95 -0.53 -17.35
C ARG A 28 -8.51 -1.95 -17.25
N THR A 29 -7.81 -2.86 -16.57
CA THR A 29 -8.18 -4.29 -16.52
C THR A 29 -9.10 -4.62 -15.36
N GLN A 30 -9.24 -3.72 -14.38
CA GLN A 30 -10.05 -3.95 -13.18
C GLN A 30 -11.47 -3.38 -13.31
N PRO A 31 -12.48 -3.99 -12.63
CA PRO A 31 -13.82 -3.42 -12.51
C PRO A 31 -13.78 -1.99 -11.96
N PHE A 32 -14.76 -1.14 -12.34
CA PHE A 32 -14.75 0.30 -12.06
C PHE A 32 -14.43 0.65 -10.60
N ILE A 33 -15.12 0.04 -9.64
CA ILE A 33 -14.93 0.35 -8.21
C ILE A 33 -13.61 -0.25 -7.69
N SER A 34 -13.32 -1.50 -8.06
CA SER A 34 -12.08 -2.18 -7.64
C SER A 34 -10.83 -1.44 -8.10
N LYS A 35 -10.83 -0.87 -9.32
CA LYS A 35 -9.68 -0.10 -9.81
C LYS A 35 -9.41 1.17 -8.98
N TRP A 36 -10.46 1.84 -8.51
CA TRP A 36 -10.29 3.01 -7.65
C TRP A 36 -9.79 2.66 -6.26
N LEU A 37 -10.26 1.56 -5.67
CA LEU A 37 -9.76 1.07 -4.38
C LEU A 37 -8.26 0.73 -4.47
N TRP A 38 -7.84 -0.05 -5.47
CA TRP A 38 -6.41 -0.31 -5.72
C TRP A 38 -5.64 0.96 -6.05
N GLY A 39 -6.26 1.86 -6.83
CA GLY A 39 -5.66 3.13 -7.21
C GLY A 39 -5.35 4.02 -6.04
N ILE A 40 -6.27 4.19 -5.11
CA ILE A 40 -6.08 5.01 -3.91
C ILE A 40 -4.97 4.42 -3.02
N PHE A 41 -4.96 3.10 -2.81
CA PHE A 41 -3.90 2.42 -2.07
C PHE A 41 -2.51 2.68 -2.69
N LEU A 42 -2.36 2.42 -4.00
CA LEU A 42 -1.10 2.61 -4.71
C LEU A 42 -0.69 4.09 -4.81
N PHE A 43 -1.68 4.99 -4.93
CA PHE A 43 -1.46 6.43 -4.97
C PHE A 43 -0.86 6.94 -3.66
N PHE A 44 -1.38 6.51 -2.50
CA PHE A 44 -0.83 6.94 -1.22
C PHE A 44 0.59 6.42 -0.99
N ILE A 45 0.90 5.19 -1.38
CA ILE A 45 2.28 4.68 -1.35
C ILE A 45 3.20 5.56 -2.21
N ALA A 46 2.76 5.89 -3.43
CA ALA A 46 3.54 6.74 -4.32
C ALA A 46 3.69 8.17 -3.79
N LEU A 47 2.63 8.72 -3.18
CA LEU A 47 2.61 10.07 -2.62
C LEU A 47 3.56 10.19 -1.42
N VAL A 48 3.51 9.23 -0.49
CA VAL A 48 4.44 9.20 0.66
C VAL A 48 5.88 9.12 0.17
N ALA A 49 6.21 8.21 -0.74
CA ALA A 49 7.56 8.08 -1.28
C ALA A 49 8.01 9.35 -2.03
N LEU A 50 7.11 10.02 -2.76
CA LEU A 50 7.44 11.23 -3.49
C LEU A 50 7.65 12.43 -2.54
N THR A 51 6.78 12.59 -1.54
CA THR A 51 6.92 13.68 -0.55
C THR A 51 8.14 13.48 0.33
N ASP A 52 8.43 12.25 0.75
CA ASP A 52 9.65 11.89 1.47
C ASP A 52 10.91 12.26 0.68
N LEU A 53 10.96 11.90 -0.60
CA LEU A 53 12.04 12.28 -1.50
C LEU A 53 12.23 13.81 -1.57
N LEU A 54 11.14 14.59 -1.65
CA LEU A 54 11.21 16.04 -1.75
C LEU A 54 11.63 16.70 -0.43
N VAL A 55 11.18 16.16 0.71
CA VAL A 55 11.64 16.61 2.04
C VAL A 55 13.13 16.34 2.20
N TYR A 56 13.62 15.15 1.83
CA TYR A 56 15.06 14.83 1.79
C TYR A 56 15.86 15.74 0.84
N ALA A 57 15.24 16.22 -0.23
CA ALA A 57 15.86 17.18 -1.14
C ALA A 57 15.91 18.61 -0.59
N GLY A 58 15.38 18.86 0.63
CA GLY A 58 15.44 20.14 1.32
C GLY A 58 14.22 21.04 1.09
N VAL A 59 13.10 20.50 0.57
CA VAL A 59 11.85 21.24 0.39
C VAL A 59 11.02 21.16 1.68
N GLU A 60 11.43 21.86 2.75
CA GLU A 60 10.78 21.84 4.08
C GLU A 60 9.29 22.22 4.04
N SER A 61 8.87 23.05 3.05
CA SER A 61 7.45 23.43 2.90
C SER A 61 6.50 22.24 2.64
N LEU A 62 7.03 21.05 2.30
CA LEU A 62 6.24 19.84 2.05
C LEU A 62 6.12 18.92 3.27
N GLU A 63 6.72 19.24 4.40
CA GLU A 63 6.68 18.40 5.59
C GLU A 63 5.24 18.13 6.07
N THR A 64 4.39 19.14 6.15
CA THR A 64 2.97 18.99 6.50
C THR A 64 2.22 18.10 5.49
N ILE A 65 2.54 18.22 4.19
CA ILE A 65 1.91 17.40 3.16
C ILE A 65 2.39 15.95 3.30
N HIS A 66 3.64 15.73 3.66
CA HIS A 66 4.20 14.41 3.91
C HIS A 66 3.52 13.73 5.11
N GLU A 67 3.32 14.44 6.23
CA GLU A 67 2.58 13.93 7.39
C GLU A 67 1.13 13.53 7.03
N ILE A 68 0.43 14.38 6.27
CA ILE A 68 -0.93 14.08 5.78
C ILE A 68 -0.91 12.86 4.85
N ALA A 69 0.10 12.72 4.00
CA ALA A 69 0.24 11.58 3.10
C ALA A 69 0.47 10.27 3.88
N ILE A 70 1.30 10.30 4.94
CA ILE A 70 1.51 9.16 5.84
C ILE A 70 0.21 8.77 6.55
N ALA A 71 -0.52 9.74 7.12
CA ALA A 71 -1.80 9.49 7.75
C ALA A 71 -2.80 8.89 6.75
N GLY A 72 -2.82 9.37 5.51
CA GLY A 72 -3.64 8.85 4.43
C GLY A 72 -3.27 7.42 4.02
N GLU A 73 -1.99 7.08 3.95
CA GLU A 73 -1.53 5.71 3.69
C GLU A 73 -1.96 4.75 4.80
N MET A 74 -1.76 5.15 6.06
CA MET A 74 -2.06 4.33 7.23
C MET A 74 -3.56 4.11 7.46
N THR A 75 -4.42 4.97 6.93
CA THR A 75 -5.88 4.88 7.10
C THR A 75 -6.58 4.58 5.80
N LEU A 76 -6.78 5.59 4.96
CA LEU A 76 -7.52 5.46 3.71
C LEU A 76 -6.89 4.41 2.79
N GLY A 77 -5.57 4.40 2.65
CA GLY A 77 -4.83 3.38 1.91
C GLY A 77 -5.07 1.97 2.47
N ALA A 78 -4.99 1.83 3.80
CA ALA A 78 -5.21 0.55 4.49
C ALA A 78 -6.64 0.01 4.29
N PHE A 79 -7.67 0.86 4.43
CA PHE A 79 -9.07 0.48 4.16
C PHE A 79 -9.29 0.09 2.70
N CYS A 80 -8.71 0.86 1.78
CA CYS A 80 -8.76 0.54 0.35
C CYS A 80 -8.08 -0.79 0.03
N LEU A 81 -6.95 -1.11 0.66
CA LEU A 81 -6.25 -2.39 0.51
C LEU A 81 -7.13 -3.56 0.94
N VAL A 82 -7.73 -3.49 2.14
CA VAL A 82 -8.64 -4.53 2.66
C VAL A 82 -9.84 -4.72 1.73
N SER A 83 -10.50 -3.63 1.37
CA SER A 83 -11.70 -3.65 0.52
C SER A 83 -11.40 -4.15 -0.90
N ALA A 84 -10.28 -3.73 -1.49
CA ALA A 84 -9.84 -4.18 -2.80
C ALA A 84 -9.49 -5.68 -2.81
N SER A 85 -8.81 -6.13 -1.75
CA SER A 85 -8.45 -7.56 -1.58
C SER A 85 -9.70 -8.42 -1.36
N TRP A 86 -10.67 -7.93 -0.58
CA TRP A 86 -11.96 -8.58 -0.45
C TRP A 86 -12.67 -8.75 -1.80
N CYS A 87 -12.77 -7.67 -2.58
CA CYS A 87 -13.39 -7.71 -3.91
C CYS A 87 -12.66 -8.69 -4.84
N LEU A 88 -11.32 -8.71 -4.80
CA LEU A 88 -10.48 -9.56 -5.63
C LEU A 88 -10.67 -11.05 -5.29
N ILE A 89 -10.57 -11.39 -4.01
CA ILE A 89 -10.54 -12.78 -3.53
C ILE A 89 -11.94 -13.37 -3.48
N MET A 90 -12.91 -12.64 -2.93
CA MET A 90 -14.31 -13.10 -2.85
C MET A 90 -15.07 -12.92 -4.16
N ARG A 91 -14.42 -12.38 -5.21
CA ARG A 91 -15.06 -12.07 -6.50
C ARG A 91 -16.31 -11.21 -6.32
N TYR A 92 -16.28 -10.35 -5.30
CA TYR A 92 -17.41 -9.49 -4.95
C TYR A 92 -17.46 -8.28 -5.89
N LYS A 93 -18.63 -8.06 -6.49
CA LYS A 93 -18.88 -6.85 -7.29
C LYS A 93 -19.26 -5.72 -6.34
N ALA A 94 -18.27 -4.90 -5.98
CA ALA A 94 -18.50 -3.75 -5.11
C ALA A 94 -19.49 -2.76 -5.75
N GLY A 95 -20.48 -2.36 -4.98
CA GLY A 95 -21.41 -1.27 -5.32
C GLY A 95 -20.92 0.08 -4.82
N THR A 96 -21.60 1.15 -5.22
CA THR A 96 -21.26 2.54 -4.84
C THR A 96 -21.28 2.73 -3.32
N TYR A 97 -22.23 2.11 -2.61
CA TYR A 97 -22.32 2.21 -1.15
C TYR A 97 -21.10 1.58 -0.46
N PHE A 98 -20.63 0.42 -0.94
CA PHE A 98 -19.44 -0.22 -0.41
C PHE A 98 -18.19 0.67 -0.60
N PHE A 99 -18.05 1.28 -1.77
CA PHE A 99 -16.99 2.22 -2.04
C PHE A 99 -17.08 3.46 -1.14
N ALA A 100 -18.27 4.08 -1.06
CA ALA A 100 -18.48 5.28 -0.27
C ALA A 100 -18.22 5.03 1.23
N SER A 101 -18.64 3.87 1.78
CA SER A 101 -18.35 3.51 3.17
C SER A 101 -16.87 3.28 3.42
N THR A 102 -16.16 2.62 2.51
CA THR A 102 -14.70 2.42 2.60
C THR A 102 -13.97 3.77 2.64
N ILE A 103 -14.30 4.65 1.69
CA ILE A 103 -13.67 5.98 1.61
C ILE A 103 -14.05 6.84 2.82
N GLY A 104 -15.35 6.85 3.19
CA GLY A 104 -15.84 7.65 4.32
C GLY A 104 -15.18 7.25 5.65
N LEU A 105 -15.06 5.95 5.93
CA LEU A 105 -14.37 5.45 7.12
C LEU A 105 -12.87 5.78 7.09
N GLY A 106 -12.22 5.58 5.95
CA GLY A 106 -10.80 5.90 5.81
C GLY A 106 -10.51 7.39 6.01
N LEU A 107 -11.33 8.28 5.43
CA LEU A 107 -11.20 9.73 5.60
C LEU A 107 -11.52 10.17 7.03
N LEU A 108 -12.54 9.59 7.66
CA LEU A 108 -12.87 9.89 9.05
C LEU A 108 -11.71 9.56 9.98
N LEU A 109 -11.10 8.38 9.82
CA LEU A 109 -9.96 7.99 10.64
C LEU A 109 -8.70 8.82 10.32
N MET A 110 -8.48 9.16 9.05
CA MET A 110 -7.40 10.08 8.68
C MET A 110 -7.56 11.43 9.39
N TYR A 111 -8.77 12.00 9.35
CA TYR A 111 -9.08 13.24 10.05
C TYR A 111 -8.87 13.12 11.56
N CYS A 112 -9.34 12.03 12.18
CA CYS A 112 -9.14 11.80 13.61
C CYS A 112 -7.64 11.73 13.99
N ILE A 113 -6.83 11.02 13.21
CA ILE A 113 -5.39 10.89 13.48
C ILE A 113 -4.69 12.24 13.36
N THR A 114 -4.95 12.98 12.30
CA THR A 114 -4.32 14.28 12.06
C THR A 114 -4.77 15.34 13.07
N TRP A 115 -6.06 15.34 13.45
CA TRP A 115 -6.60 16.31 14.39
C TRP A 115 -6.18 16.06 15.84
N PHE A 116 -6.16 14.81 16.28
CA PHE A 116 -5.84 14.45 17.66
C PHE A 116 -4.36 14.10 17.88
N GLY A 117 -3.53 14.07 16.84
CA GLY A 117 -2.09 13.75 16.92
C GLY A 117 -1.80 12.33 17.44
N VAL A 118 -2.69 11.37 17.17
CA VAL A 118 -2.58 9.98 17.67
C VAL A 118 -1.97 9.05 16.62
N GLU A 119 -0.75 9.32 16.20
CA GLU A 119 -0.05 8.61 15.13
C GLU A 119 0.06 7.10 15.37
N TYR A 120 0.21 6.65 16.62
CA TYR A 120 0.27 5.22 16.98
C TYR A 120 -0.99 4.46 16.57
N VAL A 121 -2.16 5.13 16.49
CA VAL A 121 -3.40 4.52 16.01
C VAL A 121 -3.30 4.18 14.53
N GLY A 122 -2.63 5.01 13.73
CA GLY A 122 -2.36 4.72 12.32
C GLY A 122 -1.55 3.44 12.12
N LEU A 123 -0.51 3.22 12.96
CA LEU A 123 0.28 1.99 12.92
C LEU A 123 -0.56 0.75 13.27
N ILE A 124 -1.47 0.86 14.24
CA ILE A 124 -2.39 -0.22 14.60
C ILE A 124 -3.33 -0.53 13.42
N ILE A 125 -3.91 0.51 12.79
CA ILE A 125 -4.82 0.35 11.64
C ILE A 125 -4.08 -0.34 10.48
N LYS A 126 -2.87 0.11 10.14
CA LYS A 126 -2.04 -0.49 9.08
C LYS A 126 -1.74 -1.97 9.38
N SER A 127 -1.37 -2.28 10.61
CA SER A 127 -1.07 -3.66 11.05
C SER A 127 -2.31 -4.56 10.98
N LEU A 128 -3.46 -4.08 11.44
CA LEU A 128 -4.74 -4.79 11.35
C LEU A 128 -5.17 -4.99 9.89
N ALA A 129 -4.98 -4.00 9.02
CA ALA A 129 -5.30 -4.11 7.60
C ALA A 129 -4.46 -5.20 6.93
N ILE A 130 -3.16 -5.29 7.24
CA ILE A 130 -2.27 -6.35 6.75
C ILE A 130 -2.78 -7.72 7.23
N LEU A 131 -3.11 -7.85 8.51
CA LEU A 131 -3.62 -9.10 9.10
C LEU A 131 -4.95 -9.53 8.46
N ILE A 132 -5.91 -8.61 8.36
CA ILE A 132 -7.23 -8.89 7.76
C ILE A 132 -7.06 -9.29 6.28
N THR A 133 -6.23 -8.58 5.53
CA THR A 133 -5.95 -8.90 4.11
C THR A 133 -5.31 -10.28 3.99
N LEU A 134 -4.41 -10.65 4.88
CA LEU A 134 -3.78 -11.97 4.92
C LEU A 134 -4.83 -13.07 5.18
N LEU A 135 -5.73 -12.87 6.17
CA LEU A 135 -6.81 -13.81 6.47
C LEU A 135 -7.76 -14.00 5.27
N ILE A 136 -8.18 -12.90 4.63
CA ILE A 136 -8.98 -12.95 3.39
C ILE A 136 -8.26 -13.79 2.32
N SER A 137 -6.96 -13.56 2.18
CA SER A 137 -6.16 -14.26 1.16
C SER A 137 -5.96 -15.75 1.46
N CYS A 138 -5.91 -16.14 2.73
CA CYS A 138 -5.91 -17.56 3.11
C CYS A 138 -7.18 -18.28 2.66
N VAL A 139 -8.35 -17.62 2.75
CA VAL A 139 -9.62 -18.17 2.21
C VAL A 139 -9.53 -18.34 0.69
N GLY A 140 -8.96 -17.36 -0.01
CA GLY A 140 -8.73 -17.45 -1.45
C GLY A 140 -7.76 -18.58 -1.84
N LEU A 141 -6.73 -18.81 -1.01
CA LEU A 141 -5.78 -19.89 -1.23
C LEU A 141 -6.44 -21.27 -1.05
N ALA A 142 -7.31 -21.43 -0.05
CA ALA A 142 -8.14 -22.63 0.12
C ALA A 142 -9.03 -22.89 -1.11
N SER A 143 -9.46 -21.82 -1.80
CA SER A 143 -10.19 -21.87 -3.07
C SER A 143 -9.28 -21.99 -4.31
N ARG A 144 -7.98 -22.26 -4.13
CA ARG A 144 -6.96 -22.41 -5.18
C ARG A 144 -6.80 -21.19 -6.11
N GLN A 145 -7.07 -19.99 -5.63
CA GLN A 145 -6.92 -18.78 -6.42
C GLN A 145 -5.47 -18.35 -6.48
N LYS A 146 -4.94 -18.16 -7.69
CA LYS A 146 -3.55 -17.71 -7.91
C LYS A 146 -3.30 -16.29 -7.41
N SER A 147 -4.30 -15.42 -7.53
CA SER A 147 -4.25 -14.05 -7.00
C SER A 147 -4.05 -14.00 -5.49
N ALA A 148 -4.67 -14.93 -4.74
CA ALA A 148 -4.55 -15.01 -3.30
C ALA A 148 -3.10 -15.26 -2.85
N LEU A 149 -2.37 -16.11 -3.56
CA LEU A 149 -0.95 -16.37 -3.30
C LEU A 149 -0.12 -15.10 -3.41
N TRP A 150 -0.35 -14.30 -4.45
CA TRP A 150 0.37 -13.03 -4.63
C TRP A 150 0.02 -12.00 -3.55
N VAL A 151 -1.25 -11.94 -3.11
CA VAL A 151 -1.65 -11.06 -2.01
C VAL A 151 -0.99 -11.51 -0.70
N ILE A 152 -0.90 -12.82 -0.40
CA ILE A 152 -0.19 -13.33 0.77
C ILE A 152 1.29 -12.87 0.74
N PHE A 153 1.99 -13.07 -0.37
CA PHE A 153 3.37 -12.61 -0.49
C PHE A 153 3.50 -11.11 -0.30
N SER A 154 2.57 -10.33 -0.86
CA SER A 154 2.54 -8.88 -0.67
C SER A 154 2.39 -8.52 0.81
N MET A 155 1.46 -9.14 1.54
CA MET A 155 1.24 -8.86 2.96
C MET A 155 2.43 -9.28 3.83
N MET A 156 3.07 -10.40 3.51
CA MET A 156 4.29 -10.82 4.20
C MET A 156 5.42 -9.81 4.00
N LEU A 157 5.60 -9.30 2.79
CA LEU A 157 6.60 -8.27 2.49
C LEU A 157 6.28 -6.95 3.21
N LEU A 158 5.02 -6.52 3.24
CA LEU A 158 4.59 -5.35 4.00
C LEU A 158 4.80 -5.54 5.52
N ALA A 159 4.49 -6.71 6.06
CA ALA A 159 4.75 -7.00 7.47
C ALA A 159 6.26 -7.03 7.77
N LEU A 160 7.08 -7.56 6.85
CA LEU A 160 8.53 -7.59 7.01
C LEU A 160 9.14 -6.19 6.89
N SER A 161 8.60 -5.34 6.02
CA SER A 161 9.06 -3.96 5.87
C SER A 161 8.96 -3.16 7.17
N THR A 162 7.92 -3.40 8.00
CA THR A 162 7.79 -2.75 9.32
C THR A 162 8.84 -3.22 10.33
N LYS A 163 9.59 -4.27 10.03
CA LYS A 163 10.66 -4.86 10.87
C LYS A 163 12.05 -4.69 10.26
N SER A 164 12.19 -3.83 9.26
CA SER A 164 13.45 -3.62 8.53
C SER A 164 14.66 -3.34 9.45
N GLY A 165 14.47 -2.60 10.53
CA GLY A 165 15.52 -2.30 11.50
C GLY A 165 16.06 -3.51 12.29
N ASN A 166 15.35 -4.64 12.27
CA ASN A 166 15.77 -5.87 12.96
C ASN A 166 16.40 -6.91 12.00
N LEU A 167 16.48 -6.59 10.71
CA LEU A 167 17.04 -7.51 9.72
C LEU A 167 18.57 -7.41 9.71
N PRO A 168 19.30 -8.53 9.73
CA PRO A 168 20.77 -8.53 9.69
C PRO A 168 21.29 -8.30 8.26
N ILE A 169 20.86 -7.21 7.62
CA ILE A 169 21.25 -6.84 6.26
C ILE A 169 22.14 -5.59 6.35
N PRO A 170 23.29 -5.54 5.67
CA PRO A 170 24.20 -4.39 5.70
C PRO A 170 23.72 -3.24 4.80
N MET A 171 22.46 -2.83 5.00
CA MET A 171 21.81 -1.71 4.29
C MET A 171 21.05 -0.88 5.33
N ASP A 172 20.78 0.38 4.96
CA ASP A 172 19.97 1.24 5.81
C ASP A 172 18.55 0.67 5.96
N PRO A 173 17.99 0.62 7.19
CA PRO A 173 16.65 0.10 7.44
C PRO A 173 15.54 0.79 6.61
N VAL A 174 15.70 2.07 6.31
CA VAL A 174 14.74 2.85 5.49
C VAL A 174 14.74 2.34 4.06
N ASP A 175 15.92 2.10 3.48
CA ASP A 175 16.02 1.57 2.12
C ASP A 175 15.49 0.14 2.02
N ILE A 176 15.77 -0.70 3.03
CA ILE A 176 15.21 -2.05 3.12
C ILE A 176 13.68 -1.99 3.13
N ASN A 177 13.10 -1.10 3.94
CA ASN A 177 11.66 -0.88 3.98
C ASN A 177 11.11 -0.54 2.59
N HIS A 178 11.70 0.42 1.88
CA HIS A 178 11.25 0.84 0.56
C HIS A 178 11.35 -0.30 -0.46
N TYR A 179 12.44 -1.06 -0.50
CA TYR A 179 12.57 -2.19 -1.43
C TYR A 179 11.58 -3.32 -1.12
N MET A 180 11.30 -3.61 0.15
CA MET A 180 10.25 -4.56 0.53
C MET A 180 8.88 -4.08 0.07
N MET A 181 8.58 -2.78 0.21
CA MET A 181 7.35 -2.18 -0.31
C MET A 181 7.28 -2.25 -1.85
N VAL A 182 8.38 -2.03 -2.57
CA VAL A 182 8.44 -2.21 -4.04
C VAL A 182 8.06 -3.63 -4.44
N LEU A 183 8.64 -4.63 -3.78
CA LEU A 183 8.33 -6.04 -4.05
C LEU A 183 6.86 -6.35 -3.71
N SER A 184 6.34 -5.79 -2.62
CA SER A 184 4.93 -5.93 -2.25
C SER A 184 4.01 -5.35 -3.34
N VAL A 185 4.28 -4.15 -3.84
CA VAL A 185 3.53 -3.50 -4.93
C VAL A 185 3.56 -4.33 -6.21
N ILE A 186 4.72 -4.93 -6.55
CA ILE A 186 4.83 -5.85 -7.70
C ILE A 186 3.95 -7.07 -7.50
N CYS A 187 3.91 -7.66 -6.29
CA CYS A 187 3.03 -8.77 -5.96
C CYS A 187 1.55 -8.39 -6.10
N VAL A 188 1.15 -7.19 -5.66
CA VAL A 188 -0.20 -6.64 -5.88
C VAL A 188 -0.52 -6.59 -7.39
N GLY A 189 0.39 -6.06 -8.19
CA GLY A 189 0.22 -6.03 -9.65
C GLY A 189 0.05 -7.43 -10.27
N ARG A 190 0.78 -8.41 -9.75
CA ARG A 190 0.62 -9.82 -10.15
C ARG A 190 -0.74 -10.39 -9.72
N ALA A 191 -1.20 -10.08 -8.51
CA ALA A 191 -2.52 -10.48 -8.02
C ALA A 191 -3.63 -9.94 -8.92
N MET A 192 -3.56 -8.66 -9.28
CA MET A 192 -4.51 -8.01 -10.19
C MET A 192 -4.52 -8.66 -11.58
N ARG A 193 -3.35 -9.04 -12.10
CA ARG A 193 -3.23 -9.71 -13.41
C ARG A 193 -3.79 -11.13 -13.40
N ASP A 194 -3.59 -11.85 -12.30
CA ASP A 194 -3.93 -13.28 -12.19
C ASP A 194 -5.30 -13.50 -11.52
N GLN A 195 -6.17 -12.50 -11.52
CA GLN A 195 -7.45 -12.43 -10.81
C GLN A 195 -8.38 -13.64 -11.05
N TYR A 196 -8.35 -14.22 -12.25
CA TYR A 196 -9.23 -15.35 -12.60
C TYR A 196 -8.48 -16.66 -12.79
N LYS A 197 -7.18 -16.70 -12.50
CA LYS A 197 -6.36 -17.89 -12.69
C LYS A 197 -6.43 -18.82 -11.47
N ILE A 198 -6.44 -20.11 -11.74
CA ILE A 198 -6.40 -21.17 -10.74
C ILE A 198 -4.94 -21.63 -10.60
N LEU A 199 -4.56 -22.12 -9.41
CA LEU A 199 -3.19 -22.57 -9.12
C LEU A 199 -2.84 -23.90 -9.81
N PHE A 200 -3.83 -24.80 -9.96
CA PHE A 200 -3.68 -26.13 -10.57
C PHE A 200 -4.96 -26.50 -11.32
#